data_ebf6b51214c879d20502fe53155bdb72
#
_entry.id   ebf6b51214c879d20502fe53155bdb72
#
_cell.length_a   1.000
_cell.length_b   1.000
_cell.length_c   1.000
_cell.angle_alpha   90.00
_cell.angle_beta   90.00
_cell.angle_gamma   90.00
#
_symmetry.space_group_name_H-M   'P 1'
#
loop_
_entity.id
_entity.type
_entity.pdbx_description
1 polymer ?
#
loop_
_entity_poly.entity_id
_entity_poly.type
_entity_poly.pdbx_seq_one_letter_code
_entity_poly.pdbx_strand_id
1 'polypeptide(L)'
;KGAVYKQGDIVAELERRLDAGIYTSGFPVGADLAAEFGVNIKTINKAINQLVEAGRLARKRGVGTFVLSRSAGEHQIEVLFEGYSALFEHPFWGEIWNGCITQLLDSGYRPVLTQLHADDGTGELLLDDFRFSRTEGKILLGITQPRFLELIQEQGVPVVSAGDRIADPEFPQVYFDYEPGIREAMQFLSGRGCRRIAFLG
;
A
#
# COMPACT_ATOMS: atom_id res chain seq x y z
N LYS A 1 -31.98 30.32 9.86
CA LYS A 1 -32.70 29.03 9.67
C LYS A 1 -31.63 27.96 9.61
N GLY A 2 -31.43 27.21 10.72
CA GLY A 2 -30.47 26.12 10.75
C GLY A 2 -30.90 24.99 9.80
N ALA A 3 -29.96 24.40 9.08
CA ALA A 3 -30.22 23.22 8.27
C ALA A 3 -30.71 22.09 9.18
N VAL A 4 -31.86 21.50 8.88
CA VAL A 4 -32.37 20.34 9.61
C VAL A 4 -31.66 19.12 9.04
N TYR A 5 -30.59 18.69 9.71
CA TYR A 5 -29.89 17.49 9.34
C TYR A 5 -30.73 16.26 9.64
N LYS A 6 -30.94 15.41 8.65
CA LYS A 6 -31.50 14.06 8.85
C LYS A 6 -30.39 13.13 9.32
N GLN A 7 -30.75 12.02 9.97
CA GLN A 7 -29.76 11.05 10.48
C GLN A 7 -28.77 10.59 9.40
N GLY A 8 -29.25 10.34 8.16
CA GLY A 8 -28.38 9.92 7.06
C GLY A 8 -27.35 10.99 6.65
N ASP A 9 -27.72 12.27 6.68
CA ASP A 9 -26.83 13.38 6.36
C ASP A 9 -25.69 13.50 7.41
N ILE A 10 -26.03 13.23 8.67
CA ILE A 10 -25.05 13.22 9.77
C ILE A 10 -24.08 12.06 9.62
N VAL A 11 -24.55 10.87 9.27
CA VAL A 11 -23.67 9.70 9.02
C VAL A 11 -22.71 10.01 7.88
N ALA A 12 -23.23 10.47 6.74
CA ALA A 12 -22.41 10.82 5.57
C ALA A 12 -21.36 11.90 5.88
N GLU A 13 -21.74 12.93 6.64
CA GLU A 13 -20.78 13.98 7.02
C GLU A 13 -19.72 13.48 8.01
N LEU A 14 -20.10 12.65 8.97
CA LEU A 14 -19.15 12.04 9.90
C LEU A 14 -18.20 11.06 9.17
N GLU A 15 -18.70 10.28 8.21
CA GLU A 15 -17.87 9.43 7.36
C GLU A 15 -16.86 10.27 6.55
N ARG A 16 -17.31 11.33 5.91
CA ARG A 16 -16.42 12.24 5.17
C ARG A 16 -15.32 12.81 6.07
N ARG A 17 -15.64 13.17 7.31
CA ARG A 17 -14.67 13.71 8.27
C ARG A 17 -13.69 12.64 8.77
N LEU A 18 -14.18 11.41 8.98
CA LEU A 18 -13.34 10.27 9.31
C LEU A 18 -12.36 9.97 8.15
N ASP A 19 -12.85 10.01 6.91
CA ASP A 19 -12.04 9.79 5.73
C ASP A 19 -11.00 10.89 5.50
N ALA A 20 -11.34 12.13 5.84
CA ALA A 20 -10.42 13.26 5.81
C ALA A 20 -9.43 13.30 6.99
N GLY A 21 -9.46 12.31 7.90
CA GLY A 21 -8.56 12.26 9.05
C GLY A 21 -8.74 13.41 10.06
N ILE A 22 -9.91 14.07 10.10
CA ILE A 22 -10.14 15.23 10.98
C ILE A 22 -10.07 14.85 12.46
N TYR A 23 -10.35 13.60 12.80
CA TYR A 23 -10.38 13.11 14.17
C TYR A 23 -9.11 12.33 14.53
N THR A 24 -7.96 13.00 14.56
CA THR A 24 -6.65 12.38 14.85
C THR A 24 -6.37 12.22 16.35
N SER A 25 -6.94 13.09 17.20
CA SER A 25 -6.69 13.11 18.65
C SER A 25 -7.82 12.53 19.49
N GLY A 26 -8.85 11.97 18.87
CA GLY A 26 -10.00 11.38 19.51
C GLY A 26 -11.32 11.79 18.84
N PHE A 27 -12.35 10.97 19.01
CA PHE A 27 -13.68 11.27 18.45
C PHE A 27 -14.46 12.17 19.42
N PRO A 28 -15.15 13.23 18.93
CA PRO A 28 -15.89 14.16 19.78
C PRO A 28 -16.96 13.46 20.61
N VAL A 29 -17.26 14.01 21.76
CA VAL A 29 -18.38 13.51 22.57
C VAL A 29 -19.72 13.81 21.91
N GLY A 30 -20.69 12.91 22.09
CA GLY A 30 -21.98 13.02 21.42
C GLY A 30 -22.73 14.32 21.71
N ALA A 31 -22.49 14.96 22.86
CA ALA A 31 -23.10 16.25 23.22
C ALA A 31 -22.57 17.39 22.33
N ASP A 32 -21.27 17.41 22.05
CA ASP A 32 -20.65 18.45 21.20
C ASP A 32 -21.13 18.31 19.76
N LEU A 33 -21.20 17.09 19.25
CA LEU A 33 -21.76 16.81 17.92
C LEU A 33 -23.25 17.20 17.84
N ALA A 34 -24.03 16.94 18.89
CA ALA A 34 -25.43 17.33 18.95
C ALA A 34 -25.61 18.86 18.87
N ALA A 35 -24.75 19.60 19.58
CA ALA A 35 -24.72 21.05 19.50
C ALA A 35 -24.28 21.55 18.14
N GLU A 36 -23.23 20.96 17.54
CA GLU A 36 -22.70 21.33 16.24
C GLU A 36 -23.72 21.12 15.12
N PHE A 37 -24.36 19.94 15.05
CA PHE A 37 -25.35 19.61 14.04
C PHE A 37 -26.76 20.17 14.33
N GLY A 38 -26.96 20.79 15.49
CA GLY A 38 -28.27 21.34 15.89
C GLY A 38 -29.36 20.28 16.03
N VAL A 39 -29.00 19.07 16.45
CA VAL A 39 -29.92 17.92 16.59
C VAL A 39 -29.94 17.35 18.01
N ASN A 40 -30.92 16.49 18.28
CA ASN A 40 -30.98 15.81 19.57
C ASN A 40 -29.83 14.78 19.69
N ILE A 41 -29.29 14.66 20.90
CA ILE A 41 -28.24 13.69 21.22
C ILE A 41 -28.62 12.23 20.88
N LYS A 42 -29.92 11.89 20.92
CA LYS A 42 -30.41 10.57 20.46
C LYS A 42 -30.17 10.35 18.97
N THR A 43 -30.27 11.40 18.16
CA THR A 43 -30.01 11.33 16.70
C THR A 43 -28.52 11.09 16.45
N ILE A 44 -27.65 11.83 17.16
CA ILE A 44 -26.20 11.61 17.10
C ILE A 44 -25.83 10.20 17.55
N ASN A 45 -26.40 9.72 18.67
CA ASN A 45 -26.11 8.37 19.14
C ASN A 45 -26.52 7.28 18.15
N LYS A 46 -27.62 7.46 17.40
CA LYS A 46 -27.99 6.55 16.32
C LYS A 46 -26.98 6.59 15.17
N ALA A 47 -26.55 7.77 14.76
CA ALA A 47 -25.52 7.92 13.73
C ALA A 47 -24.18 7.28 14.15
N ILE A 48 -23.74 7.54 15.40
CA ILE A 48 -22.52 6.90 15.92
C ILE A 48 -22.67 5.38 15.99
N ASN A 49 -23.82 4.84 16.38
CA ASN A 49 -24.04 3.40 16.42
C ASN A 49 -23.96 2.78 15.02
N GLN A 50 -24.51 3.43 14.00
CA GLN A 50 -24.34 2.97 12.61
C GLN A 50 -22.85 2.92 12.20
N LEU A 51 -22.06 3.93 12.57
CA LEU A 51 -20.62 3.94 12.31
C LEU A 51 -19.87 2.87 13.12
N VAL A 52 -20.36 2.50 14.31
CA VAL A 52 -19.82 1.38 15.09
C VAL A 52 -20.16 0.05 14.44
N GLU A 53 -21.40 -0.13 13.98
CA GLU A 53 -21.83 -1.32 13.22
C GLU A 53 -21.09 -1.47 11.90
N ALA A 54 -20.79 -0.34 11.25
CA ALA A 54 -19.94 -0.28 10.05
C ALA A 54 -18.43 -0.48 10.33
N GLY A 55 -18.03 -0.68 11.60
CA GLY A 55 -16.63 -0.87 11.97
C GLY A 55 -15.75 0.37 11.85
N ARG A 56 -16.36 1.58 11.73
CA ARG A 56 -15.62 2.85 11.60
C ARG A 56 -15.27 3.45 12.97
N LEU A 57 -16.06 3.15 13.97
CA LEU A 57 -15.88 3.61 15.35
C LEU A 57 -15.97 2.43 16.33
N ALA A 58 -15.34 2.55 17.48
CA ALA A 58 -15.52 1.66 18.61
C ALA A 58 -15.95 2.45 19.84
N ARG A 59 -16.86 1.87 20.66
CA ARG A 59 -17.26 2.42 21.95
C ARG A 59 -16.69 1.59 23.09
N LYS A 60 -16.08 2.26 24.06
CA LYS A 60 -15.65 1.64 25.32
C LYS A 60 -16.33 2.35 26.46
N ARG A 61 -17.12 1.60 27.24
CA ARG A 61 -17.88 2.14 28.38
C ARG A 61 -16.95 2.82 29.39
N GLY A 62 -17.27 4.05 29.75
CA GLY A 62 -16.48 4.85 30.70
C GLY A 62 -15.22 5.50 30.13
N VAL A 63 -14.88 5.23 28.86
CA VAL A 63 -13.67 5.77 28.20
C VAL A 63 -14.02 6.69 27.05
N GLY A 64 -15.02 6.31 26.21
CA GLY A 64 -15.44 7.15 25.09
C GLY A 64 -15.64 6.39 23.78
N THR A 65 -15.72 7.17 22.71
CA THR A 65 -15.79 6.68 21.32
C THR A 65 -14.42 6.88 20.66
N PHE A 66 -13.94 5.88 19.98
CA PHE A 66 -12.64 5.88 19.30
C PHE A 66 -12.86 5.69 17.81
N VAL A 67 -12.07 6.39 17.02
CA VAL A 67 -11.96 6.11 15.59
C VAL A 67 -11.23 4.79 15.45
N LEU A 68 -11.93 3.80 14.89
CA LEU A 68 -11.22 2.65 14.34
C LEU A 68 -10.58 3.14 13.05
N SER A 69 -9.26 3.06 12.96
CA SER A 69 -8.64 3.24 11.66
C SER A 69 -9.38 2.32 10.68
N ARG A 70 -9.65 2.84 9.47
CA ARG A 70 -10.34 2.14 8.37
C ARG A 70 -10.02 0.66 8.41
N SER A 71 -10.98 -0.17 8.01
CA SER A 71 -10.87 -1.63 8.01
C SER A 71 -9.46 -2.10 7.70
N ALA A 72 -8.98 -3.12 8.41
CA ALA A 72 -7.66 -3.70 8.15
C ALA A 72 -7.49 -3.90 6.64
N GLY A 73 -6.63 -3.07 6.02
CA GLY A 73 -6.42 -3.06 4.57
C GLY A 73 -6.75 -1.76 3.84
N GLU A 74 -7.63 -0.87 4.36
CA GLU A 74 -7.88 0.43 3.73
C GLU A 74 -6.70 1.39 3.95
N HIS A 75 -6.29 2.08 2.88
CA HIS A 75 -5.08 2.91 2.81
C HIS A 75 -3.79 2.17 3.14
N GLN A 76 -3.78 0.87 2.90
CA GLN A 76 -2.56 0.07 3.00
C GLN A 76 -2.16 -0.43 1.62
N ILE A 77 -0.87 -0.32 1.33
CA ILE A 77 -0.23 -0.93 0.17
C ILE A 77 0.80 -1.94 0.67
N GLU A 78 0.68 -3.17 0.22
CA GLU A 78 1.65 -4.21 0.53
C GLU A 78 2.85 -4.07 -0.39
N VAL A 79 4.04 -3.96 0.19
CA VAL A 79 5.32 -3.94 -0.53
C VAL A 79 6.00 -5.27 -0.31
N LEU A 80 6.08 -6.07 -1.37
CA LEU A 80 6.65 -7.41 -1.35
C LEU A 80 8.06 -7.38 -1.95
N PHE A 81 8.99 -8.07 -1.29
CA PHE A 81 10.39 -8.13 -1.72
C PHE A 81 11.01 -9.48 -1.34
N GLU A 82 12.03 -9.88 -2.07
CA GLU A 82 12.81 -11.07 -1.80
C GLU A 82 14.11 -10.71 -1.07
N GLY A 83 14.38 -11.37 0.07
CA GLY A 83 15.63 -11.23 0.81
C GLY A 83 15.83 -9.86 1.48
N TYR A 84 16.01 -9.86 2.78
CA TYR A 84 16.16 -8.62 3.57
C TYR A 84 17.46 -7.87 3.25
N SER A 85 18.58 -8.60 3.12
CA SER A 85 19.91 -8.02 2.87
C SER A 85 19.97 -7.29 1.51
N ALA A 86 19.35 -7.85 0.48
CA ALA A 86 19.38 -7.24 -0.85
C ALA A 86 18.71 -5.86 -0.87
N LEU A 87 17.64 -5.67 -0.10
CA LEU A 87 16.90 -4.41 -0.10
C LEU A 87 17.63 -3.26 0.59
N PHE A 88 18.31 -3.55 1.70
CA PHE A 88 18.92 -2.51 2.54
C PHE A 88 20.43 -2.35 2.34
N GLU A 89 21.11 -3.38 1.87
CA GLU A 89 22.56 -3.36 1.66
C GLU A 89 22.95 -2.95 0.24
N HIS A 90 22.04 -3.09 -0.73
CA HIS A 90 22.29 -2.71 -2.10
C HIS A 90 21.79 -1.28 -2.38
N PRO A 91 22.66 -0.33 -2.75
CA PRO A 91 22.27 1.07 -2.96
C PRO A 91 21.10 1.26 -3.93
N PHE A 92 21.07 0.49 -5.02
CA PHE A 92 20.02 0.52 -6.03
C PHE A 92 18.63 0.21 -5.45
N TRP A 93 18.50 -0.88 -4.70
CA TRP A 93 17.23 -1.27 -4.09
C TRP A 93 16.82 -0.32 -2.97
N GLY A 94 17.80 0.23 -2.24
CA GLY A 94 17.56 1.23 -1.22
C GLY A 94 16.93 2.51 -1.78
N GLU A 95 17.36 2.98 -2.94
CA GLU A 95 16.78 4.17 -3.61
C GLU A 95 15.33 3.89 -4.07
N ILE A 96 15.07 2.76 -4.71
CA ILE A 96 13.71 2.38 -5.11
C ILE A 96 12.80 2.28 -3.89
N TRP A 97 13.26 1.61 -2.85
CA TRP A 97 12.56 1.47 -1.58
C TRP A 97 12.20 2.82 -0.97
N ASN A 98 13.18 3.71 -0.81
CA ASN A 98 12.97 5.04 -0.24
C ASN A 98 11.96 5.85 -1.06
N GLY A 99 12.05 5.79 -2.39
CA GLY A 99 11.10 6.44 -3.27
C GLY A 99 9.67 5.92 -3.07
N CYS A 100 9.49 4.60 -3.07
CA CYS A 100 8.18 3.97 -2.86
C CYS A 100 7.59 4.34 -1.49
N ILE A 101 8.35 4.19 -0.41
CA ILE A 101 7.86 4.44 0.94
C ILE A 101 7.52 5.91 1.14
N THR A 102 8.38 6.83 0.70
CA THR A 102 8.13 8.26 0.81
C THR A 102 6.84 8.64 0.08
N GLN A 103 6.68 8.18 -1.17
CA GLN A 103 5.48 8.50 -1.95
C GLN A 103 4.21 7.89 -1.35
N LEU A 104 4.26 6.68 -0.81
CA LEU A 104 3.11 6.08 -0.13
C LEU A 104 2.70 6.90 1.10
N LEU A 105 3.65 7.28 1.95
CA LEU A 105 3.38 8.06 3.15
C LEU A 105 2.85 9.47 2.81
N ASP A 106 3.43 10.15 1.83
CA ASP A 106 2.99 11.46 1.37
C ASP A 106 1.58 11.41 0.78
N SER A 107 1.19 10.27 0.19
CA SER A 107 -0.14 10.02 -0.36
C SER A 107 -1.14 9.50 0.69
N GLY A 108 -0.74 9.41 1.96
CA GLY A 108 -1.60 8.97 3.06
C GLY A 108 -1.78 7.45 3.16
N TYR A 109 -1.01 6.67 2.40
CA TYR A 109 -1.00 5.22 2.51
C TYR A 109 -0.05 4.74 3.60
N ARG A 110 -0.38 3.60 4.20
CA ARG A 110 0.52 2.88 5.11
C ARG A 110 1.15 1.69 4.40
N PRO A 111 2.47 1.63 4.29
CA PRO A 111 3.15 0.46 3.73
C PRO A 111 3.05 -0.73 4.68
N VAL A 112 2.70 -1.89 4.15
CA VAL A 112 2.78 -3.20 4.80
C VAL A 112 3.91 -3.96 4.14
N LEU A 113 4.93 -4.31 4.90
CA LEU A 113 6.12 -4.94 4.38
C LEU A 113 6.00 -6.44 4.46
N THR A 114 6.20 -7.12 3.34
CA THR A 114 6.14 -8.58 3.25
C THR A 114 7.40 -9.10 2.59
N GLN A 115 8.23 -9.75 3.38
CA GLN A 115 9.41 -10.43 2.88
C GLN A 115 9.03 -11.81 2.35
N LEU A 116 9.49 -12.11 1.15
CA LEU A 116 9.43 -13.43 0.55
C LEU A 116 10.77 -14.14 0.75
N HIS A 117 10.70 -15.44 0.90
CA HIS A 117 11.86 -16.29 1.03
C HIS A 117 11.97 -17.21 -0.18
N ALA A 118 13.14 -17.33 -0.73
CA ALA A 118 13.45 -18.31 -1.76
C ALA A 118 14.17 -19.52 -1.17
N ASP A 119 14.04 -20.63 -1.84
CA ASP A 119 14.84 -21.82 -1.55
C ASP A 119 16.30 -21.60 -1.98
N ASP A 120 17.24 -21.82 -1.08
CA ASP A 120 18.67 -21.55 -1.31
C ASP A 120 19.27 -22.39 -2.46
N GLY A 121 18.70 -23.54 -2.79
CA GLY A 121 19.21 -24.43 -3.84
C GLY A 121 18.60 -24.16 -5.22
N THR A 122 17.34 -23.79 -5.28
CA THR A 122 16.60 -23.58 -6.54
C THR A 122 16.37 -22.13 -6.88
N GLY A 123 16.41 -21.23 -5.88
CA GLY A 123 16.03 -19.83 -6.02
C GLY A 123 14.52 -19.60 -6.22
N GLU A 124 13.70 -20.66 -6.08
CA GLU A 124 12.26 -20.53 -6.19
C GLU A 124 11.65 -19.98 -4.89
N LEU A 125 10.64 -19.12 -5.01
CA LEU A 125 9.93 -18.57 -3.85
C LEU A 125 9.16 -19.66 -3.10
N LEU A 126 9.30 -19.68 -1.79
CA LEU A 126 8.60 -20.59 -0.89
C LEU A 126 7.20 -20.05 -0.61
N LEU A 127 6.18 -20.60 -1.30
CA LEU A 127 4.83 -20.07 -1.30
C LEU A 127 3.81 -20.94 -0.54
N ASP A 128 4.17 -22.11 -0.05
CA ASP A 128 3.24 -23.09 0.49
C ASP A 128 2.40 -22.57 1.66
N ASP A 129 3.04 -21.82 2.57
CA ASP A 129 2.37 -21.20 3.73
C ASP A 129 2.20 -19.67 3.57
N PHE A 130 2.51 -19.13 2.39
CA PHE A 130 2.43 -17.72 2.14
C PHE A 130 0.98 -17.22 2.11
N ARG A 131 0.72 -16.07 2.72
CA ARG A 131 -0.60 -15.41 2.71
C ARG A 131 -0.43 -13.93 2.42
N PHE A 132 -1.14 -13.47 1.42
CA PHE A 132 -1.20 -12.05 1.10
C PHE A 132 -1.94 -11.26 2.17
N SER A 133 -1.42 -10.08 2.52
CA SER A 133 -2.12 -9.12 3.36
C SER A 133 -3.34 -8.53 2.64
N ARG A 134 -4.39 -8.24 3.38
CA ARG A 134 -5.55 -7.51 2.84
C ARG A 134 -5.20 -6.04 2.72
N THR A 135 -4.92 -5.59 1.50
CA THR A 135 -4.47 -4.24 1.17
C THR A 135 -5.19 -3.73 -0.07
N GLU A 136 -5.18 -2.42 -0.30
CA GLU A 136 -5.81 -1.81 -1.48
C GLU A 136 -5.01 -2.02 -2.77
N GLY A 137 -3.74 -2.33 -2.64
CA GLY A 137 -2.85 -2.60 -3.77
C GLY A 137 -1.53 -3.19 -3.31
N LYS A 138 -0.70 -3.58 -4.27
CA LYS A 138 0.58 -4.25 -4.02
C LYS A 138 1.68 -3.72 -4.92
N ILE A 139 2.87 -3.59 -4.35
CA ILE A 139 4.11 -3.23 -5.07
C ILE A 139 5.08 -4.41 -4.94
N LEU A 140 5.60 -4.88 -6.06
CA LEU A 140 6.64 -5.91 -6.12
C LEU A 140 7.98 -5.24 -6.33
N LEU A 141 8.97 -5.54 -5.51
CA LEU A 141 10.34 -5.07 -5.68
C LEU A 141 11.24 -6.22 -6.12
N GLY A 142 11.66 -6.21 -7.38
CA GLY A 142 12.57 -7.19 -7.94
C GLY A 142 12.02 -8.62 -8.09
N ILE A 143 10.71 -8.81 -7.95
CA ILE A 143 10.09 -10.13 -8.06
C ILE A 143 9.58 -10.32 -9.49
N THR A 144 10.14 -11.31 -10.19
CA THR A 144 9.81 -11.59 -11.61
C THR A 144 9.35 -13.03 -11.85
N GLN A 145 9.24 -13.85 -10.81
CA GLN A 145 8.91 -15.28 -10.96
C GLN A 145 7.47 -15.49 -11.45
N PRO A 146 7.24 -16.16 -12.60
CA PRO A 146 5.93 -16.25 -13.24
C PRO A 146 4.84 -16.81 -12.33
N ARG A 147 5.14 -17.90 -11.61
CA ARG A 147 4.18 -18.52 -10.66
C ARG A 147 3.70 -17.55 -9.60
N PHE A 148 4.57 -16.68 -9.09
CA PHE A 148 4.19 -15.68 -8.10
C PHE A 148 3.35 -14.56 -8.73
N LEU A 149 3.70 -14.15 -9.95
CA LEU A 149 2.96 -13.11 -10.68
C LEU A 149 1.52 -13.57 -10.99
N GLU A 150 1.32 -14.83 -11.35
CA GLU A 150 -0.01 -15.42 -11.51
C GLU A 150 -0.82 -15.37 -10.19
N LEU A 151 -0.24 -15.86 -9.10
CA LEU A 151 -0.88 -15.88 -7.79
C LEU A 151 -1.27 -14.49 -7.27
N ILE A 152 -0.44 -13.48 -7.53
CA ILE A 152 -0.72 -12.13 -7.04
C ILE A 152 -1.81 -11.45 -7.87
N GLN A 153 -1.89 -11.72 -9.17
CA GLN A 153 -2.96 -11.23 -10.04
C GLN A 153 -4.33 -11.79 -9.64
N GLU A 154 -4.38 -13.04 -9.16
CA GLU A 154 -5.60 -13.67 -8.65
C GLU A 154 -6.18 -12.96 -7.42
N GLN A 155 -5.40 -12.11 -6.73
CA GLN A 155 -5.89 -11.36 -5.58
C GLN A 155 -6.92 -10.29 -5.95
N GLY A 156 -7.02 -9.90 -7.23
CA GLY A 156 -8.00 -8.94 -7.73
C GLY A 156 -7.80 -7.51 -7.22
N VAL A 157 -6.60 -7.17 -6.73
CA VAL A 157 -6.21 -5.81 -6.33
C VAL A 157 -5.18 -5.25 -7.29
N PRO A 158 -5.06 -3.93 -7.45
CA PRO A 158 -4.01 -3.32 -8.26
C PRO A 158 -2.62 -3.78 -7.84
N VAL A 159 -1.80 -4.19 -8.81
CA VAL A 159 -0.41 -4.64 -8.61
C VAL A 159 0.49 -3.90 -9.57
N VAL A 160 1.66 -3.47 -9.11
CA VAL A 160 2.73 -2.92 -9.95
C VAL A 160 4.08 -3.50 -9.53
N SER A 161 4.93 -3.81 -10.50
CA SER A 161 6.32 -4.19 -10.24
C SER A 161 7.26 -3.00 -10.41
N ALA A 162 8.31 -2.93 -9.58
CA ALA A 162 9.36 -1.94 -9.70
C ALA A 162 10.74 -2.62 -9.63
N GLY A 163 11.63 -2.24 -10.55
CA GLY A 163 13.03 -2.68 -10.60
C GLY A 163 13.34 -3.50 -11.82
N ASP A 164 13.15 -4.80 -11.77
CA ASP A 164 13.46 -5.70 -12.87
C ASP A 164 12.29 -5.80 -13.87
N ARG A 165 12.65 -6.03 -15.15
CA ARG A 165 11.67 -6.18 -16.21
C ARG A 165 10.97 -7.54 -16.12
N ILE A 166 9.65 -7.51 -16.05
CA ILE A 166 8.80 -8.68 -16.20
C ILE A 166 8.62 -8.98 -17.70
N ALA A 167 8.66 -10.26 -18.07
CA ALA A 167 8.55 -10.70 -19.45
C ALA A 167 7.20 -10.38 -20.10
N ASP A 168 6.12 -10.40 -19.29
CA ASP A 168 4.79 -9.99 -19.75
C ASP A 168 4.70 -8.46 -19.84
N PRO A 169 4.57 -7.90 -21.07
CA PRO A 169 4.51 -6.46 -21.26
C PRO A 169 3.20 -5.83 -20.75
N GLU A 170 2.14 -6.62 -20.57
CA GLU A 170 0.85 -6.15 -20.08
C GLU A 170 0.83 -6.05 -18.54
N PHE A 171 1.82 -6.65 -17.85
CA PHE A 171 1.94 -6.51 -16.41
C PHE A 171 2.36 -5.08 -16.06
N PRO A 172 1.63 -4.39 -15.15
CA PRO A 172 2.01 -3.03 -14.74
C PRO A 172 3.39 -3.01 -14.11
N GLN A 173 4.34 -2.33 -14.72
CA GLN A 173 5.74 -2.36 -14.29
C GLN A 173 6.48 -1.05 -14.55
N VAL A 174 7.39 -0.72 -13.67
CA VAL A 174 8.40 0.33 -13.81
C VAL A 174 9.77 -0.35 -13.71
N TYR A 175 10.53 -0.33 -14.77
CA TYR A 175 11.83 -1.00 -14.81
C TYR A 175 12.90 -0.13 -15.46
N PHE A 176 14.16 -0.50 -15.22
CA PHE A 176 15.30 0.12 -15.89
C PHE A 176 15.57 -0.55 -17.21
N ASP A 177 15.51 0.20 -18.29
CA ASP A 177 15.92 -0.29 -19.60
C ASP A 177 17.44 -0.15 -19.77
N TYR A 178 18.15 -1.22 -19.43
CA TYR A 178 19.61 -1.27 -19.55
C TYR A 178 20.08 -1.52 -20.99
N GLU A 179 19.22 -1.99 -21.88
CA GLU A 179 19.61 -2.44 -23.22
C GLU A 179 20.29 -1.34 -24.04
N PRO A 180 19.76 -0.10 -24.11
CA PRO A 180 20.40 0.98 -24.86
C PRO A 180 21.81 1.30 -24.34
N GLY A 181 21.99 1.37 -23.02
CA GLY A 181 23.28 1.64 -22.39
C GLY A 181 24.31 0.55 -22.64
N ILE A 182 23.90 -0.71 -22.51
CA ILE A 182 24.79 -1.85 -22.81
C ILE A 182 25.17 -1.86 -24.30
N ARG A 183 24.23 -1.60 -25.20
CA ARG A 183 24.47 -1.52 -26.64
C ARG A 183 25.49 -0.43 -26.98
N GLU A 184 25.34 0.75 -26.38
CA GLU A 184 26.27 1.86 -26.57
C GLU A 184 27.67 1.51 -26.05
N ALA A 185 27.78 0.92 -24.87
CA ALA A 185 29.05 0.44 -24.30
C ALA A 185 29.73 -0.58 -25.23
N MET A 186 28.98 -1.55 -25.76
CA MET A 186 29.49 -2.56 -26.66
C MET A 186 29.97 -1.94 -27.99
N GLN A 187 29.24 -0.98 -28.54
CA GLN A 187 29.63 -0.24 -29.74
C GLN A 187 30.93 0.56 -29.50
N PHE A 188 31.04 1.23 -28.37
CA PHE A 188 32.22 1.96 -28.00
C PHE A 188 33.46 1.05 -27.89
N LEU A 189 33.34 -0.08 -27.20
CA LEU A 189 34.46 -1.03 -27.07
C LEU A 189 34.85 -1.65 -28.41
N SER A 190 33.88 -2.04 -29.20
CA SER A 190 34.13 -2.59 -30.58
C SER A 190 34.78 -1.56 -31.48
N GLY A 191 34.36 -0.31 -31.45
CA GLY A 191 34.97 0.80 -32.20
C GLY A 191 36.43 1.10 -31.79
N ARG A 192 36.80 0.73 -30.55
CA ARG A 192 38.21 0.79 -30.09
C ARG A 192 39.02 -0.45 -30.45
N GLY A 193 38.46 -1.38 -31.21
CA GLY A 193 39.15 -2.60 -31.63
C GLY A 193 39.13 -3.74 -30.63
N CYS A 194 38.37 -3.62 -29.52
CA CYS A 194 38.21 -4.70 -28.56
C CYS A 194 37.41 -5.86 -29.18
N ARG A 195 38.04 -7.03 -29.33
CA ARG A 195 37.40 -8.24 -29.89
C ARG A 195 37.02 -9.29 -28.85
N ARG A 196 37.57 -9.17 -27.65
CA ARG A 196 37.27 -10.05 -26.52
C ARG A 196 36.80 -9.16 -25.37
N ILE A 197 35.51 -9.22 -25.08
CA ILE A 197 34.86 -8.42 -24.06
C ILE A 197 34.27 -9.38 -23.04
N ALA A 198 34.53 -9.17 -21.77
CA ALA A 198 33.97 -9.92 -20.66
C ALA A 198 33.04 -9.02 -19.85
N PHE A 199 31.95 -9.58 -19.40
CA PHE A 199 31.08 -8.98 -18.41
C PHE A 199 31.43 -9.55 -17.04
N LEU A 200 31.57 -8.67 -16.05
CA LEU A 200 31.76 -9.04 -14.65
C LEU A 200 30.54 -8.50 -13.88
N GLY A 201 29.76 -9.39 -13.28
CA GLY A 201 28.57 -9.11 -12.49
C GLY A 201 28.61 -9.81 -11.15
#